data_1f066e941dbe2f323b0a9f0c50f809d3
#
_entry.id   1f066e941dbe2f323b0a9f0c50f809d3
#
_cell.length_a   1.000
_cell.length_b   1.000
_cell.length_c   1.000
_cell.angle_alpha   90.00
_cell.angle_beta   90.00
_cell.angle_gamma   90.00
#
_symmetry.space_group_name_H-M   'P 1'
#
loop_
_entity.id
_entity.type
_entity.pdbx_description
1 polymer ?
#
loop_
_entity_poly.entity_id
_entity_poly.type
_entity_poly.pdbx_seq_one_letter_code
_entity_poly.pdbx_strand_id
1 'polypeptide(L)'
;MKSSWVRRPITGLGVCFLAIALTVTLPVWAILTMVVDAVRGRWRFPIPRLIAFATCWAWLETSGLVVALFLFFTGRGRSVPAHYALQTWWCRSLIQALGFTVGLQITVEGAEHVGPGPFVALGRHASLADSIMSS
;
A
#
# COMPACT_ATOMS: atom_id res chain seq x y z
N MET A 1 -22.52 -9.60 18.64
CA MET A 1 -21.56 -9.88 17.54
C MET A 1 -22.19 -9.45 16.22
N LYS A 2 -21.88 -8.24 15.70
CA LYS A 2 -22.38 -7.82 14.38
C LYS A 2 -21.64 -8.64 13.31
N SER A 3 -22.41 -9.33 12.49
CA SER A 3 -21.97 -10.29 11.48
C SER A 3 -20.83 -9.73 10.60
N SER A 4 -19.74 -10.48 10.47
CA SER A 4 -18.60 -10.20 9.57
C SER A 4 -19.03 -9.98 8.11
N TRP A 5 -20.19 -10.51 7.73
CA TRP A 5 -20.79 -10.39 6.41
C TRP A 5 -21.21 -8.96 6.04
N VAL A 6 -21.57 -8.14 7.03
CA VAL A 6 -21.95 -6.74 6.79
C VAL A 6 -20.75 -5.81 6.83
N ARG A 7 -19.75 -6.12 7.65
CA ARG A 7 -18.55 -5.27 7.84
C ARG A 7 -17.65 -5.25 6.60
N ARG A 8 -17.43 -6.41 5.96
CA ARG A 8 -16.56 -6.54 4.79
C ARG A 8 -16.99 -5.69 3.59
N PRO A 9 -18.24 -5.75 3.11
CA PRO A 9 -18.67 -4.93 1.98
C PRO A 9 -18.65 -3.43 2.30
N ILE A 10 -19.02 -3.04 3.53
CA ILE A 10 -18.99 -1.63 3.95
C ILE A 10 -17.55 -1.09 3.91
N THR A 11 -16.57 -1.85 4.42
CA THR A 11 -15.16 -1.45 4.39
C THR A 11 -14.65 -1.34 2.95
N GLY A 12 -14.99 -2.31 2.08
CA GLY A 12 -14.58 -2.29 0.68
C GLY A 12 -15.14 -1.09 -0.09
N LEU A 13 -16.43 -0.80 0.06
CA LEU A 13 -17.05 0.39 -0.55
C LEU A 13 -16.46 1.69 0.01
N GLY A 14 -16.14 1.73 1.31
CA GLY A 14 -15.49 2.86 1.94
C GLY A 14 -14.11 3.15 1.38
N VAL A 15 -13.31 2.12 1.10
CA VAL A 15 -11.99 2.26 0.48
C VAL A 15 -12.10 2.77 -0.97
N CYS A 16 -13.02 2.23 -1.76
CA CYS A 16 -13.28 2.73 -3.12
C CYS A 16 -13.71 4.20 -3.11
N PHE A 17 -14.63 4.56 -2.22
CA PHE A 17 -15.06 5.95 -2.06
C PHE A 17 -13.89 6.85 -1.66
N LEU A 18 -13.05 6.41 -0.72
CA LEU A 18 -11.87 7.15 -0.28
C LEU A 18 -10.89 7.36 -1.45
N ALA A 19 -10.64 6.34 -2.27
CA ALA A 19 -9.77 6.45 -3.44
C ALA A 19 -10.26 7.52 -4.43
N ILE A 20 -11.56 7.50 -4.74
CA ILE A 20 -12.19 8.49 -5.62
C ILE A 20 -12.12 9.88 -5.00
N ALA A 21 -12.51 10.03 -3.73
CA ALA A 21 -12.50 11.31 -3.03
C ALA A 21 -11.10 11.92 -2.97
N LEU A 22 -10.08 11.13 -2.63
CA LEU A 22 -8.68 11.58 -2.64
C LEU A 22 -8.25 12.01 -4.04
N THR A 23 -8.60 11.25 -5.08
CA THR A 23 -8.20 11.59 -6.46
C THR A 23 -8.85 12.89 -6.93
N VAL A 24 -10.15 13.07 -6.68
CA VAL A 24 -10.89 14.28 -7.08
C VAL A 24 -10.40 15.52 -6.32
N THR A 25 -10.08 15.36 -5.04
CA THR A 25 -9.64 16.48 -4.19
C THR A 25 -8.12 16.69 -4.21
N LEU A 26 -7.34 15.76 -4.81
CA LEU A 26 -5.89 15.79 -4.86
C LEU A 26 -5.31 17.15 -5.34
N PRO A 27 -5.78 17.76 -6.46
CA PRO A 27 -5.21 19.03 -6.93
C PRO A 27 -5.39 20.15 -5.91
N VAL A 28 -6.54 20.21 -5.22
CA VAL A 28 -6.81 21.21 -4.17
C VAL A 28 -5.85 21.01 -2.99
N TRP A 29 -5.76 19.79 -2.49
CA TRP A 29 -4.86 19.46 -1.37
C TRP A 29 -3.39 19.65 -1.73
N ALA A 30 -2.99 19.30 -2.96
CA ALA A 30 -1.62 19.50 -3.41
C ALA A 30 -1.24 20.98 -3.36
N ILE A 31 -2.08 21.88 -3.92
CA ILE A 31 -1.82 23.32 -3.93
C ILE A 31 -1.77 23.85 -2.49
N LEU A 32 -2.79 23.55 -1.67
CA LEU A 32 -2.87 24.06 -0.29
C LEU A 32 -1.66 23.61 0.53
N THR A 33 -1.29 22.34 0.45
CA THR A 33 -0.19 21.80 1.25
C THR A 33 1.18 22.21 0.73
N MET A 34 1.33 22.45 -0.58
CA MET A 34 2.55 23.06 -1.13
C MET A 34 2.74 24.48 -0.60
N VAL A 35 1.68 25.28 -0.56
CA VAL A 35 1.73 26.64 0.02
C VAL A 35 2.10 26.58 1.50
N VAL A 36 1.46 25.70 2.27
CA VAL A 36 1.77 25.53 3.70
C VAL A 36 3.22 25.10 3.92
N ASP A 37 3.72 24.15 3.15
CA ASP A 37 5.11 23.69 3.27
C ASP A 37 6.10 24.78 2.85
N ALA A 38 5.80 25.55 1.78
CA ALA A 38 6.62 26.69 1.34
C ALA A 38 6.71 27.78 2.41
N VAL A 39 5.57 28.18 3.01
CA VAL A 39 5.52 29.17 4.11
C VAL A 39 6.30 28.69 5.33
N ARG A 40 6.31 27.38 5.58
CA ARG A 40 7.09 26.75 6.67
C ARG A 40 8.57 26.51 6.33
N GLY A 41 9.03 26.93 5.14
CA GLY A 41 10.39 26.69 4.68
C GLY A 41 10.71 25.21 4.40
N ARG A 42 9.71 24.37 4.19
CA ARG A 42 9.87 22.94 3.95
C ARG A 42 9.90 22.64 2.44
N TRP A 43 10.94 23.03 1.76
CA TRP A 43 11.10 22.89 0.31
C TRP A 43 11.10 21.44 -0.23
N ARG A 44 11.15 20.46 0.63
CA ARG A 44 11.01 19.03 0.27
C ARG A 44 9.55 18.60 0.10
N PHE A 45 8.59 19.47 0.38
CA PHE A 45 7.16 19.27 0.25
C PHE A 45 6.67 17.92 0.83
N PRO A 46 6.90 17.65 2.12
CA PRO A 46 6.57 16.36 2.71
C PRO A 46 5.07 16.08 2.75
N ILE A 47 4.23 17.11 2.96
CA ILE A 47 2.78 16.91 3.07
C ILE A 47 2.15 16.51 1.72
N PRO A 48 2.39 17.22 0.59
CA PRO A 48 1.87 16.77 -0.72
C PRO A 48 2.34 15.36 -1.10
N ARG A 49 3.58 15.00 -0.79
CA ARG A 49 4.14 13.67 -1.05
C ARG A 49 3.40 12.59 -0.27
N LEU A 50 3.05 12.87 1.00
CA LEU A 50 2.29 11.96 1.83
C LEU A 50 0.85 11.78 1.31
N ILE A 51 0.21 12.86 0.84
CA ILE A 51 -1.13 12.80 0.24
C ILE A 51 -1.09 12.00 -1.07
N ALA A 52 -0.06 12.19 -1.91
CA ALA A 52 0.14 11.40 -3.11
C ALA A 52 0.30 9.90 -2.77
N PHE A 53 1.08 9.58 -1.73
CA PHE A 53 1.19 8.21 -1.24
C PHE A 53 -0.15 7.65 -0.77
N ALA A 54 -0.91 8.40 0.04
CA ALA A 54 -2.23 7.96 0.52
C ALA A 54 -3.19 7.68 -0.64
N THR A 55 -3.13 8.47 -1.72
CA THR A 55 -3.92 8.25 -2.93
C THR A 55 -3.50 6.96 -3.65
N CYS A 56 -2.20 6.74 -3.85
CA CYS A 56 -1.67 5.50 -4.43
C CYS A 56 -2.07 4.28 -3.59
N TRP A 57 -1.94 4.37 -2.27
CA TRP A 57 -2.33 3.31 -1.36
C TRP A 57 -3.82 2.97 -1.46
N ALA A 58 -4.71 3.97 -1.48
CA ALA A 58 -6.15 3.76 -1.61
C ALA A 58 -6.52 3.06 -2.94
N TRP A 59 -5.83 3.37 -4.04
CA TRP A 59 -6.00 2.67 -5.31
C TRP A 59 -5.44 1.25 -5.30
N LEU A 60 -4.33 1.00 -4.62
CA LEU A 60 -3.78 -0.35 -4.43
C LEU A 60 -4.74 -1.23 -3.64
N GLU A 61 -5.33 -0.70 -2.55
CA GLU A 61 -6.36 -1.40 -1.78
C GLU A 61 -7.59 -1.72 -2.64
N THR A 62 -8.08 -0.74 -3.41
CA THR A 62 -9.20 -0.92 -4.32
C THR A 62 -8.91 -1.99 -5.37
N SER A 63 -7.72 -1.97 -5.97
CA SER A 63 -7.29 -2.95 -6.97
C SER A 63 -7.15 -4.34 -6.36
N GLY A 64 -6.56 -4.45 -5.17
CA GLY A 64 -6.45 -5.70 -4.43
C GLY A 64 -7.83 -6.31 -4.11
N LEU A 65 -8.78 -5.47 -3.71
CA LEU A 65 -10.16 -5.89 -3.46
C LEU A 65 -10.84 -6.40 -4.74
N VAL A 66 -10.69 -5.69 -5.86
CA VAL A 66 -11.25 -6.10 -7.15
C VAL A 66 -10.69 -7.45 -7.59
N VAL A 67 -9.36 -7.63 -7.48
CA VAL A 67 -8.72 -8.92 -7.83
C VAL A 67 -9.17 -10.04 -6.88
N ALA A 68 -9.27 -9.77 -5.59
CA ALA A 68 -9.77 -10.76 -4.62
C ALA A 68 -11.21 -11.18 -4.91
N LEU A 69 -12.09 -10.23 -5.27
CA LEU A 69 -13.46 -10.52 -5.70
C LEU A 69 -13.48 -11.35 -6.99
N PHE A 70 -12.64 -11.00 -7.96
CA PHE A 70 -12.51 -11.77 -9.20
C PHE A 70 -12.07 -13.22 -8.93
N LEU A 71 -11.08 -13.43 -8.06
CA LEU A 71 -10.65 -14.76 -7.64
C LEU A 71 -11.79 -15.54 -6.96
N PHE A 72 -12.59 -14.86 -6.16
CA PHE A 72 -13.74 -15.46 -5.51
C PHE A 72 -14.79 -15.93 -6.52
N PHE A 73 -15.19 -15.08 -7.46
CA PHE A 73 -16.21 -15.40 -8.47
C PHE A 73 -15.75 -16.44 -9.51
N THR A 74 -14.44 -16.52 -9.77
CA THR A 74 -13.86 -17.53 -10.67
C THR A 74 -13.58 -18.89 -9.99
N GLY A 75 -14.03 -19.06 -8.75
CA GLY A 75 -13.83 -20.30 -7.98
C GLY A 75 -12.42 -20.49 -7.44
N ARG A 76 -11.52 -19.53 -7.66
CA ARG A 76 -10.14 -19.53 -7.18
C ARG A 76 -9.96 -18.92 -5.79
N GLY A 77 -11.04 -18.57 -5.11
CA GLY A 77 -11.01 -17.95 -3.78
C GLY A 77 -10.32 -18.78 -2.67
N ARG A 78 -10.07 -20.06 -2.92
CA ARG A 78 -9.29 -20.94 -2.02
C ARG A 78 -7.89 -21.27 -2.55
N SER A 79 -7.49 -20.72 -3.68
CA SER A 79 -6.19 -20.97 -4.29
C SER A 79 -5.09 -20.24 -3.54
N VAL A 80 -4.31 -20.96 -2.74
CA VAL A 80 -3.17 -20.41 -2.02
C VAL A 80 -2.16 -19.70 -2.95
N PRO A 81 -1.75 -20.31 -4.10
CA PRO A 81 -0.81 -19.63 -5.00
C PRO A 81 -1.33 -18.30 -5.56
N ALA A 82 -2.65 -18.22 -5.87
CA ALA A 82 -3.23 -16.98 -6.38
C ALA A 82 -3.24 -15.87 -5.32
N HIS A 83 -3.51 -16.21 -4.07
CA HIS A 83 -3.45 -15.24 -2.97
C HIS A 83 -2.01 -14.80 -2.67
N TYR A 84 -1.04 -15.69 -2.73
CA TYR A 84 0.37 -15.32 -2.59
C TYR A 84 0.83 -14.39 -3.72
N ALA A 85 0.46 -14.68 -4.96
CA ALA A 85 0.78 -13.81 -6.09
C ALA A 85 0.17 -12.40 -5.91
N LEU A 86 -1.10 -12.33 -5.49
CA LEU A 86 -1.77 -11.07 -5.19
C LEU A 86 -1.06 -10.30 -4.09
N GLN A 87 -0.72 -10.96 -2.99
CA GLN A 87 -0.02 -10.35 -1.86
C GLN A 87 1.35 -9.83 -2.27
N THR A 88 2.14 -10.62 -2.98
CA THR A 88 3.47 -10.22 -3.47
C THR A 88 3.38 -9.03 -4.42
N TRP A 89 2.41 -9.05 -5.34
CA TRP A 89 2.16 -7.91 -6.22
C TRP A 89 1.80 -6.65 -5.43
N TRP A 90 0.91 -6.77 -4.47
CA TRP A 90 0.46 -5.65 -3.64
C TRP A 90 1.62 -5.05 -2.82
N CYS A 91 2.40 -5.89 -2.13
CA CYS A 91 3.57 -5.45 -1.35
C CYS A 91 4.62 -4.75 -2.22
N ARG A 92 4.96 -5.32 -3.38
CA ARG A 92 5.91 -4.71 -4.32
C ARG A 92 5.41 -3.36 -4.82
N SER A 93 4.14 -3.27 -5.20
CA SER A 93 3.53 -2.02 -5.66
C SER A 93 3.50 -0.95 -4.57
N LEU A 94 3.27 -1.35 -3.31
CA LEU A 94 3.29 -0.43 -2.17
C LEU A 94 4.71 0.11 -1.91
N ILE A 95 5.73 -0.74 -1.96
CA ILE A 95 7.14 -0.33 -1.84
C ILE A 95 7.52 0.63 -2.98
N GLN A 96 7.11 0.35 -4.21
CA GLN A 96 7.34 1.23 -5.36
C GLN A 96 6.64 2.58 -5.17
N ALA A 97 5.39 2.58 -4.70
CA ALA A 97 4.65 3.81 -4.40
C ALA A 97 5.36 4.65 -3.32
N LEU A 98 5.88 4.02 -2.25
CA LEU A 98 6.69 4.68 -1.23
C LEU A 98 7.99 5.26 -1.81
N GLY A 99 8.68 4.51 -2.65
CA GLY A 99 9.88 4.99 -3.35
C GLY A 99 9.60 6.22 -4.20
N PHE A 100 8.55 6.15 -5.01
CA PHE A 100 8.18 7.23 -5.93
C PHE A 100 7.63 8.48 -5.22
N THR A 101 6.73 8.30 -4.25
CA THR A 101 6.03 9.44 -3.61
C THR A 101 6.83 10.04 -2.45
N VAL A 102 7.33 9.22 -1.55
CA VAL A 102 8.01 9.65 -0.32
C VAL A 102 9.54 9.66 -0.49
N GLY A 103 10.05 8.93 -1.49
CA GLY A 103 11.49 8.81 -1.75
C GLY A 103 12.16 7.80 -0.82
N LEU A 104 11.41 6.74 -0.42
CA LEU A 104 11.97 5.64 0.34
C LEU A 104 13.02 4.93 -0.51
N GLN A 105 14.21 4.75 0.05
CA GLN A 105 15.28 3.96 -0.54
C GLN A 105 15.53 2.76 0.37
N ILE A 106 15.51 1.57 -0.23
CA ILE A 106 15.80 0.32 0.47
C ILE A 106 17.14 -0.18 -0.03
N THR A 107 18.10 -0.31 0.88
CA THR A 107 19.40 -0.94 0.62
C THR A 107 19.40 -2.31 1.25
N VAL A 108 19.65 -3.34 0.46
CA VAL A 108 19.77 -4.72 0.94
C VAL A 108 21.25 -5.09 0.95
N GLU A 109 21.77 -5.39 2.13
CA GLU A 109 23.13 -5.87 2.30
C GLU A 109 23.12 -7.36 2.64
N GLY A 110 24.08 -8.12 2.12
CA GLY A 110 24.19 -9.55 2.41
C GLY A 110 23.21 -10.46 1.67
N ALA A 111 22.55 -9.97 0.62
CA ALA A 111 21.64 -10.77 -0.19
C ALA A 111 22.31 -12.02 -0.81
N GLU A 112 23.62 -11.95 -1.02
CA GLU A 112 24.46 -13.05 -1.51
C GLU A 112 24.60 -14.22 -0.52
N HIS A 113 24.30 -13.99 0.77
CA HIS A 113 24.32 -15.02 1.80
C HIS A 113 23.00 -15.80 1.91
N VAL A 114 21.95 -15.34 1.22
CA VAL A 114 20.66 -16.01 1.20
C VAL A 114 20.68 -17.08 0.11
N GLY A 115 20.99 -18.32 0.50
CA GLY A 115 20.99 -19.48 -0.40
C GLY A 115 19.58 -19.94 -0.78
N PRO A 116 19.45 -20.78 -1.84
CA PRO A 116 18.18 -21.39 -2.18
C PRO A 116 17.78 -22.39 -1.09
N GLY A 117 16.64 -22.21 -0.45
CA GLY A 117 16.09 -23.12 0.56
C GLY A 117 15.25 -22.40 1.61
N PRO A 118 14.63 -23.14 2.52
CA PRO A 118 13.89 -22.56 3.61
C PRO A 118 14.84 -21.85 4.58
N PHE A 119 14.55 -20.60 4.90
CA PHE A 119 15.31 -19.81 5.88
C PHE A 119 14.36 -19.17 6.89
N VAL A 120 14.89 -18.86 8.06
CA VAL A 120 14.19 -18.12 9.10
C VAL A 120 14.72 -16.69 9.12
N ALA A 121 13.86 -15.74 8.75
CA ALA A 121 14.20 -14.33 8.86
C ALA A 121 13.87 -13.83 10.27
N LEU A 122 14.88 -13.36 10.99
CA LEU A 122 14.72 -12.69 12.29
C LEU A 122 14.83 -11.20 12.07
N GLY A 123 13.73 -10.48 12.21
CA GLY A 123 13.67 -9.03 12.06
C GLY A 123 13.41 -8.33 13.39
N ARG A 124 14.09 -7.20 13.63
CA ARG A 124 13.69 -6.29 14.69
C ARG A 124 12.55 -5.43 14.17
N HIS A 125 11.36 -5.60 14.75
CA HIS A 125 10.18 -4.81 14.35
C HIS A 125 10.33 -3.37 14.83
N ALA A 126 10.86 -2.49 13.98
CA ALA A 126 11.08 -1.08 14.26
C ALA A 126 10.00 -0.18 13.64
N SER A 127 9.32 -0.65 12.59
CA SER A 127 8.25 0.10 11.92
C SER A 127 7.21 -0.83 11.29
N LEU A 128 6.04 -0.26 10.93
CA LEU A 128 5.01 -0.99 10.17
C LEU A 128 5.50 -1.40 8.76
N ALA A 129 6.52 -0.72 8.22
CA ALA A 129 7.10 -1.03 6.94
C ALA A 129 7.84 -2.38 6.93
N ASP A 130 8.34 -2.84 8.07
CA ASP A 130 9.09 -4.10 8.19
C ASP A 130 8.25 -5.31 7.78
N SER A 131 6.94 -5.28 8.10
CA SER A 131 6.00 -6.35 7.73
C SER A 131 5.77 -6.44 6.21
N ILE A 132 5.97 -5.34 5.50
CA ILE A 132 5.79 -5.26 4.04
C ILE A 132 7.05 -5.74 3.31
N MET A 133 8.23 -5.50 3.91
CA MET A 133 9.51 -5.87 3.31
C MET A 133 9.84 -7.36 3.43
N SER A 134 9.21 -8.06 4.38
CA SER A 134 9.43 -9.49 4.62
C SER A 134 8.47 -10.41 3.86
N SER A 135 7.62 -9.87 2.97
CA SER A 135 6.56 -10.62 2.26
C SER A 135 6.96 -11.02 0.83
#